data_3c2c361bd22f5d41ae39a131d1129054
#
_entry.id   3c2c361bd22f5d41ae39a131d1129054
#
_cell.length_a   1.000
_cell.length_b   1.000
_cell.length_c   1.000
_cell.angle_alpha   90.00
_cell.angle_beta   90.00
_cell.angle_gamma   90.00
#
_symmetry.space_group_name_H-M   'P 1'
#
loop_
_entity.id
_entity.type
_entity.pdbx_description
1 polymer ?
#
loop_
_entity_poly.entity_id
_entity_poly.type
_entity_poly.pdbx_seq_one_letter_code
_entity_poly.pdbx_strand_id
1 'polypeptide(L)'
;LAIKCRDLCRQYNVPFIVDDNVDLALEIEADGIHVGQSDTPVKTIRARTHKPLIIGWSVNRLDEAKIGEELSEIDYFGIGPIFPTQSKENPKPTLGMAFIQTLRKAGITKPLVAIGGVKLEHVKTLRKYGADGIAVITAISQAKDIKASTKALKEASGCNH
;
A
#
# COMPACT_ATOMS: atom_id res chain seq x y z
N LEU A 1 -5.54 -13.04 15.86
CA LEU A 1 -4.26 -12.65 15.23
C LEU A 1 -4.18 -11.13 15.05
N ALA A 2 -5.15 -10.49 14.37
CA ALA A 2 -5.13 -9.07 14.00
C ALA A 2 -4.89 -8.13 15.21
N ILE A 3 -5.59 -8.34 16.34
CA ILE A 3 -5.40 -7.56 17.57
C ILE A 3 -3.94 -7.62 18.05
N LYS A 4 -3.32 -8.80 18.06
CA LYS A 4 -1.91 -8.95 18.47
C LYS A 4 -0.95 -8.20 17.52
N CYS A 5 -1.23 -8.21 16.21
CA CYS A 5 -0.44 -7.47 15.24
C CYS A 5 -0.59 -5.95 15.44
N ARG A 6 -1.83 -5.47 15.61
CA ARG A 6 -2.11 -4.07 15.91
C ARG A 6 -1.39 -3.60 17.18
N ASP A 7 -1.49 -4.37 18.27
CA ASP A 7 -0.88 -4.01 19.55
C ASP A 7 0.65 -3.97 19.44
N LEU A 8 1.24 -4.90 18.69
CA LEU A 8 2.67 -4.87 18.39
C LEU A 8 3.05 -3.62 17.57
N CYS A 9 2.29 -3.30 16.53
CA CYS A 9 2.54 -2.09 15.72
C CYS A 9 2.47 -0.82 16.59
N ARG A 10 1.49 -0.73 17.48
CA ARG A 10 1.36 0.40 18.44
C ARG A 10 2.55 0.56 19.37
N GLN A 11 3.16 -0.56 19.84
CA GLN A 11 4.37 -0.50 20.67
C GLN A 11 5.55 0.16 19.97
N TYR A 12 5.59 0.09 18.65
CA TYR A 12 6.66 0.66 17.81
C TYR A 12 6.23 1.92 17.05
N ASN A 13 5.07 2.49 17.36
CA ASN A 13 4.50 3.66 16.68
C ASN A 13 4.40 3.45 15.14
N VAL A 14 4.03 2.24 14.69
CA VAL A 14 3.83 1.90 13.29
C VAL A 14 2.34 1.77 13.02
N PRO A 15 1.77 2.49 12.05
CA PRO A 15 0.36 2.33 11.68
C PRO A 15 0.05 0.90 11.22
N PHE A 16 -1.03 0.34 11.76
CA PHE A 16 -1.54 -0.98 11.38
C PHE A 16 -2.71 -0.82 10.41
N ILE A 17 -2.53 -1.23 9.16
CA ILE A 17 -3.53 -1.15 8.10
C ILE A 17 -4.10 -2.53 7.84
N VAL A 18 -5.42 -2.68 7.92
CA VAL A 18 -6.14 -3.93 7.57
C VAL A 18 -6.39 -3.95 6.06
N ASP A 19 -6.28 -5.11 5.42
CA ASP A 19 -6.59 -5.29 4.00
C ASP A 19 -8.01 -5.82 3.81
N ASP A 20 -8.81 -5.19 2.96
CA ASP A 20 -10.17 -5.52 2.50
C ASP A 20 -11.27 -5.57 3.58
N ASN A 21 -11.00 -6.06 4.79
CA ASN A 21 -12.02 -6.31 5.81
C ASN A 21 -12.32 -5.06 6.66
N VAL A 22 -13.29 -4.26 6.22
CA VAL A 22 -13.70 -3.01 6.88
C VAL A 22 -14.27 -3.27 8.28
N ASP A 23 -15.07 -4.32 8.47
CA ASP A 23 -15.66 -4.64 9.77
C ASP A 23 -14.58 -4.93 10.80
N LEU A 24 -13.60 -5.77 10.43
CA LEU A 24 -12.45 -6.07 11.28
C LEU A 24 -11.65 -4.80 11.59
N ALA A 25 -11.37 -3.96 10.59
CA ALA A 25 -10.60 -2.72 10.79
C ALA A 25 -11.26 -1.81 11.84
N LEU A 26 -12.58 -1.65 11.77
CA LEU A 26 -13.35 -0.82 12.70
C LEU A 26 -13.46 -1.48 14.09
N GLU A 27 -13.73 -2.79 14.16
CA GLU A 27 -13.86 -3.55 15.40
C GLU A 27 -12.59 -3.49 16.25
N ILE A 28 -11.44 -3.72 15.64
CA ILE A 28 -10.16 -3.70 16.35
C ILE A 28 -9.56 -2.30 16.48
N GLU A 29 -10.21 -1.26 16.00
CA GLU A 29 -9.68 0.11 15.97
C GLU A 29 -8.30 0.17 15.29
N ALA A 30 -8.18 -0.40 14.09
CA ALA A 30 -6.98 -0.31 13.28
C ALA A 30 -6.70 1.16 12.89
N ASP A 31 -5.45 1.48 12.58
CA ASP A 31 -5.07 2.84 12.16
C ASP A 31 -5.52 3.13 10.73
N GLY A 32 -5.79 2.09 9.94
CA GLY A 32 -6.29 2.25 8.58
C GLY A 32 -6.85 0.98 7.95
N ILE A 33 -7.35 1.16 6.74
CA ILE A 33 -7.88 0.12 5.85
C ILE A 33 -7.35 0.33 4.44
N HIS A 34 -7.00 -0.74 3.74
CA HIS A 34 -6.71 -0.70 2.32
C HIS A 34 -7.77 -1.51 1.57
N VAL A 35 -8.34 -0.94 0.51
CA VAL A 35 -9.40 -1.58 -0.29
C VAL A 35 -9.12 -1.48 -1.78
N GLY A 36 -9.64 -2.45 -2.54
CA GLY A 36 -9.60 -2.47 -4.00
C GLY A 36 -10.83 -1.83 -4.65
N GLN A 37 -10.88 -1.89 -5.98
CA GLN A 37 -11.93 -1.28 -6.80
C GLN A 37 -13.31 -1.95 -6.62
N SER A 38 -13.34 -3.22 -6.24
CA SER A 38 -14.56 -4.02 -6.08
C SER A 38 -15.01 -4.15 -4.62
N ASP A 39 -14.24 -3.60 -3.69
CA ASP A 39 -14.51 -3.71 -2.27
C ASP A 39 -15.46 -2.61 -1.79
N THR A 40 -15.61 -2.46 -0.47
CA THR A 40 -16.47 -1.42 0.10
C THR A 40 -16.05 -0.03 -0.39
N PRO A 41 -16.95 0.78 -0.96
CA PRO A 41 -16.63 2.12 -1.45
C PRO A 41 -16.05 3.02 -0.35
N VAL A 42 -15.01 3.78 -0.65
CA VAL A 42 -14.28 4.62 0.32
C VAL A 42 -15.19 5.62 1.04
N LYS A 43 -16.17 6.19 0.35
CA LYS A 43 -17.19 7.08 0.97
C LYS A 43 -18.03 6.36 2.02
N THR A 44 -18.39 5.11 1.75
CA THR A 44 -19.12 4.27 2.71
C THR A 44 -18.24 3.97 3.94
N ILE A 45 -16.96 3.73 3.76
CA ILE A 45 -16.02 3.51 4.87
C ILE A 45 -15.94 4.77 5.74
N ARG A 46 -15.77 5.95 5.16
CA ARG A 46 -15.74 7.22 5.90
C ARG A 46 -17.00 7.49 6.68
N ALA A 47 -18.17 7.17 6.11
CA ALA A 47 -19.46 7.35 6.78
C ALA A 47 -19.66 6.42 7.99
N ARG A 48 -18.89 5.33 8.11
CA ARG A 48 -18.99 4.35 9.20
C ARG A 48 -18.17 4.71 10.45
N THR A 49 -17.29 5.73 10.38
CA THR A 49 -16.47 6.11 11.51
C THR A 49 -16.25 7.62 11.56
N HIS A 50 -16.27 8.18 12.79
CA HIS A 50 -15.85 9.55 13.06
C HIS A 50 -14.38 9.65 13.52
N LYS A 51 -13.74 8.49 13.73
CA LYS A 51 -12.32 8.44 14.11
C LYS A 51 -11.43 8.66 12.89
N PRO A 52 -10.26 9.27 13.05
CA PRO A 52 -9.25 9.29 11.99
C PRO A 52 -8.94 7.87 11.52
N LEU A 53 -8.99 7.64 10.23
CA LEU A 53 -8.71 6.35 9.61
C LEU A 53 -7.94 6.59 8.32
N ILE A 54 -6.79 5.98 8.17
CA ILE A 54 -6.03 6.01 6.91
C ILE A 54 -6.73 5.10 5.90
N ILE A 55 -7.09 5.62 4.73
CA ILE A 55 -7.68 4.81 3.65
C ILE A 55 -6.74 4.73 2.47
N GLY A 56 -6.24 3.52 2.19
CA GLY A 56 -5.54 3.20 0.97
C GLY A 56 -6.48 2.64 -0.09
N TRP A 57 -6.17 2.90 -1.36
CA TRP A 57 -6.96 2.41 -2.49
C TRP A 57 -6.09 1.82 -3.59
N SER A 58 -6.40 0.61 -4.01
CA SER A 58 -5.68 -0.06 -5.10
C SER A 58 -5.98 0.57 -6.45
N VAL A 59 -4.95 0.93 -7.20
CA VAL A 59 -5.03 1.52 -8.53
C VAL A 59 -4.20 0.71 -9.52
N ASN A 60 -4.81 0.34 -10.64
CA ASN A 60 -4.16 -0.41 -11.72
C ASN A 60 -4.20 0.33 -13.06
N ARG A 61 -4.93 1.43 -13.15
CA ARG A 61 -5.19 2.20 -14.38
C ARG A 61 -5.09 3.69 -14.09
N LEU A 62 -4.75 4.46 -15.12
CA LEU A 62 -4.62 5.90 -15.01
C LEU A 62 -5.96 6.61 -14.72
N ASP A 63 -7.05 6.13 -15.32
CA ASP A 63 -8.39 6.69 -15.08
C ASP A 63 -8.84 6.47 -13.63
N GLU A 64 -8.57 5.30 -13.04
CA GLU A 64 -8.81 5.05 -11.61
C GLU A 64 -8.03 6.06 -10.75
N ALA A 65 -6.73 6.26 -11.03
CA ALA A 65 -5.92 7.22 -10.31
C ALA A 65 -6.48 8.65 -10.38
N LYS A 66 -6.91 9.09 -11.55
CA LYS A 66 -7.52 10.43 -11.73
C LYS A 66 -8.81 10.59 -10.94
N ILE A 67 -9.69 9.58 -10.96
CA ILE A 67 -10.91 9.57 -10.14
C ILE A 67 -10.55 9.63 -8.66
N GLY A 68 -9.62 8.77 -8.21
CA GLY A 68 -9.21 8.71 -6.81
C GLY A 68 -8.49 9.96 -6.32
N GLU A 69 -7.78 10.69 -7.19
CA GLU A 69 -7.11 11.95 -6.84
C GLU A 69 -8.11 13.00 -6.33
N GLU A 70 -9.31 13.04 -6.92
CA GLU A 70 -10.38 13.98 -6.54
C GLU A 70 -11.14 13.55 -5.27
N LEU A 71 -10.94 12.32 -4.79
CA LEU A 71 -11.60 11.80 -3.60
C LEU A 71 -10.80 12.11 -2.34
N SER A 72 -11.30 13.05 -1.53
CA SER A 72 -10.67 13.44 -0.25
C SER A 72 -10.63 12.31 0.77
N GLU A 73 -11.45 11.28 0.59
CA GLU A 73 -11.52 10.11 1.44
C GLU A 73 -10.30 9.19 1.34
N ILE A 74 -9.52 9.29 0.25
CA ILE A 74 -8.36 8.44 -0.02
C ILE A 74 -7.09 9.15 0.41
N ASP A 75 -6.30 8.49 1.25
CA ASP A 75 -5.04 9.03 1.76
C ASP A 75 -3.83 8.60 0.92
N TYR A 76 -3.86 7.41 0.29
CA TYR A 76 -2.78 6.92 -0.57
C TYR A 76 -3.25 5.89 -1.59
N PHE A 77 -2.46 5.68 -2.62
CA PHE A 77 -2.69 4.65 -3.63
C PHE A 77 -1.72 3.49 -3.52
N GLY A 78 -2.25 2.26 -3.56
CA GLY A 78 -1.49 1.04 -3.81
C GLY A 78 -1.40 0.78 -5.31
N ILE A 79 -0.20 0.87 -5.88
CA ILE A 79 0.02 0.73 -7.32
C ILE A 79 0.63 -0.63 -7.63
N GLY A 80 -0.12 -1.48 -8.31
CA GLY A 80 0.37 -2.82 -8.62
C GLY A 80 -0.62 -3.73 -9.35
N PRO A 81 -0.14 -4.93 -9.72
CA PRO A 81 1.21 -5.45 -9.47
C PRO A 81 2.27 -4.81 -10.40
N ILE A 82 3.39 -4.37 -9.81
CA ILE A 82 4.49 -3.78 -10.62
C ILE A 82 5.22 -4.87 -11.40
N PHE A 83 5.48 -6.01 -10.76
CA PHE A 83 6.12 -7.19 -11.35
C PHE A 83 5.23 -8.43 -11.17
N PRO A 84 5.52 -9.53 -11.89
CA PRO A 84 4.82 -10.79 -11.69
C PRO A 84 4.86 -11.23 -10.22
N THR A 85 3.73 -11.69 -9.70
CA THR A 85 3.59 -12.14 -8.31
C THR A 85 2.62 -13.30 -8.22
N GLN A 86 2.87 -14.22 -7.30
CA GLN A 86 2.01 -15.35 -6.98
C GLN A 86 1.19 -15.12 -5.68
N SER A 87 1.29 -13.91 -5.11
CA SER A 87 0.63 -13.60 -3.83
C SER A 87 -0.88 -13.41 -3.92
N LYS A 88 -1.45 -13.33 -5.13
CA LYS A 88 -2.91 -13.33 -5.38
C LYS A 88 -3.26 -14.45 -6.34
N GLU A 89 -4.41 -15.12 -6.11
CA GLU A 89 -4.90 -16.24 -6.94
C GLU A 89 -5.17 -15.81 -8.41
N ASN A 90 -5.63 -14.58 -8.61
CA ASN A 90 -5.87 -14.01 -9.94
C ASN A 90 -5.09 -12.69 -10.09
N PRO A 91 -3.78 -12.75 -10.39
CA PRO A 91 -2.98 -11.55 -10.54
C PRO A 91 -3.42 -10.76 -11.78
N LYS A 92 -3.64 -9.45 -11.60
CA LYS A 92 -3.83 -8.53 -12.73
C LYS A 92 -2.57 -8.45 -13.58
N PRO A 93 -2.66 -8.01 -14.84
CA PRO A 93 -1.48 -7.74 -15.67
C PRO A 93 -0.50 -6.81 -14.96
N THR A 94 0.80 -7.08 -15.13
CA THR A 94 1.86 -6.26 -14.53
C THR A 94 1.92 -4.87 -15.18
N LEU A 95 2.08 -3.85 -14.34
CA LEU A 95 2.11 -2.45 -14.78
C LEU A 95 3.51 -1.98 -15.17
N GLY A 96 4.55 -2.61 -14.60
CA GLY A 96 5.92 -2.15 -14.74
C GLY A 96 6.20 -0.87 -13.93
N MET A 97 7.49 -0.60 -13.67
CA MET A 97 7.90 0.57 -12.86
C MET A 97 7.56 1.91 -13.51
N ALA A 98 7.58 1.98 -14.86
CA ALA A 98 7.30 3.22 -15.59
C ALA A 98 5.88 3.75 -15.37
N PHE A 99 4.95 2.90 -14.94
CA PHE A 99 3.59 3.33 -14.64
C PHE A 99 3.53 4.36 -13.50
N ILE A 100 4.40 4.23 -12.49
CA ILE A 100 4.55 5.23 -11.43
C ILE A 100 4.88 6.61 -12.02
N GLN A 101 5.83 6.66 -12.95
CA GLN A 101 6.20 7.92 -13.62
C GLN A 101 5.05 8.47 -14.48
N THR A 102 4.27 7.60 -15.12
CA THR A 102 3.08 7.98 -15.88
C THR A 102 2.04 8.66 -14.99
N LEU A 103 1.79 8.11 -13.80
CA LEU A 103 0.88 8.70 -12.81
C LEU A 103 1.36 10.10 -12.38
N ARG A 104 2.64 10.25 -12.05
CA ARG A 104 3.21 11.55 -11.66
C ARG A 104 3.12 12.60 -12.78
N LYS A 105 3.44 12.20 -14.03
CA LYS A 105 3.30 13.08 -15.20
C LYS A 105 1.85 13.48 -15.47
N ALA A 106 0.89 12.66 -15.09
CA ALA A 106 -0.54 12.94 -15.20
C ALA A 106 -1.09 13.83 -14.07
N GLY A 107 -0.24 14.29 -13.14
CA GLY A 107 -0.62 15.18 -12.05
C GLY A 107 -1.11 14.50 -10.78
N ILE A 108 -0.91 13.19 -10.65
CA ILE A 108 -1.27 12.48 -9.40
C ILE A 108 -0.30 12.90 -8.30
N THR A 109 -0.84 13.47 -7.21
CA THR A 109 -0.08 14.02 -6.08
C THR A 109 -0.15 13.17 -4.82
N LYS A 110 -1.24 12.41 -4.63
CA LYS A 110 -1.38 11.50 -3.50
C LYS A 110 -0.18 10.54 -3.37
N PRO A 111 0.15 10.11 -2.14
CA PRO A 111 1.22 9.13 -1.91
C PRO A 111 1.02 7.86 -2.74
N LEU A 112 2.06 7.39 -3.43
CA LEU A 112 2.08 6.18 -4.25
C LEU A 112 2.91 5.10 -3.57
N VAL A 113 2.28 3.98 -3.24
CA VAL A 113 2.93 2.79 -2.66
C VAL A 113 3.00 1.70 -3.73
N ALA A 114 4.20 1.39 -4.21
CA ALA A 114 4.41 0.35 -5.22
C ALA A 114 4.36 -1.05 -4.59
N ILE A 115 3.54 -1.94 -5.15
CA ILE A 115 3.33 -3.30 -4.66
C ILE A 115 3.33 -4.33 -5.81
N GLY A 116 3.56 -5.60 -5.45
CA GLY A 116 3.54 -6.74 -6.37
C GLY A 116 4.90 -7.05 -6.96
N GLY A 117 5.51 -8.14 -6.49
CA GLY A 117 6.82 -8.64 -6.97
C GLY A 117 8.00 -7.71 -6.72
N VAL A 118 7.83 -6.68 -5.89
CA VAL A 118 8.88 -5.72 -5.55
C VAL A 118 9.96 -6.39 -4.70
N LYS A 119 11.23 -6.17 -5.08
CA LYS A 119 12.44 -6.64 -4.38
C LYS A 119 13.37 -5.48 -4.11
N LEU A 120 14.41 -5.73 -3.29
CA LEU A 120 15.36 -4.71 -2.87
C LEU A 120 16.01 -3.95 -4.04
N GLU A 121 16.39 -4.66 -5.10
CA GLU A 121 17.02 -4.06 -6.29
C GLU A 121 16.12 -3.06 -7.03
N HIS A 122 14.80 -3.15 -6.86
CA HIS A 122 13.83 -2.29 -7.53
C HIS A 122 13.60 -0.96 -6.80
N VAL A 123 13.84 -0.91 -5.49
CA VAL A 123 13.40 0.17 -4.60
C VAL A 123 13.92 1.53 -5.04
N LYS A 124 15.22 1.65 -5.30
CA LYS A 124 15.84 2.92 -5.72
C LYS A 124 15.24 3.45 -7.01
N THR A 125 14.96 2.56 -7.99
CA THR A 125 14.35 2.95 -9.27
C THR A 125 12.90 3.38 -9.09
N LEU A 126 12.11 2.66 -8.28
CA LEU A 126 10.74 3.03 -7.95
C LEU A 126 10.67 4.40 -7.28
N ARG A 127 11.56 4.67 -6.32
CA ARG A 127 11.69 6.00 -5.68
C ARG A 127 12.01 7.09 -6.71
N LYS A 128 12.98 6.83 -7.61
CA LYS A 128 13.35 7.77 -8.69
C LYS A 128 12.16 8.05 -9.63
N TYR A 129 11.28 7.09 -9.84
CA TYR A 129 10.08 7.27 -10.67
C TYR A 129 8.92 7.95 -9.94
N GLY A 130 9.06 8.22 -8.64
CA GLY A 130 8.10 8.98 -7.86
C GLY A 130 7.23 8.15 -6.92
N ALA A 131 7.56 6.89 -6.64
CA ALA A 131 6.93 6.15 -5.56
C ALA A 131 7.35 6.76 -4.20
N ASP A 132 6.39 6.95 -3.30
CA ASP A 132 6.64 7.42 -1.92
C ASP A 132 6.96 6.27 -0.97
N GLY A 133 6.51 5.07 -1.32
CA GLY A 133 6.72 3.87 -0.53
C GLY A 133 6.68 2.59 -1.37
N ILE A 134 6.99 1.49 -0.71
CA ILE A 134 6.86 0.14 -1.24
C ILE A 134 6.08 -0.73 -0.27
N ALA A 135 5.34 -1.72 -0.79
CA ALA A 135 4.75 -2.80 -0.01
C ALA A 135 5.26 -4.14 -0.54
N VAL A 136 5.66 -5.02 0.36
CA VAL A 136 6.24 -6.32 0.03
C VAL A 136 5.68 -7.42 0.94
N ILE A 137 5.57 -8.62 0.42
CA ILE A 137 5.20 -9.82 1.19
C ILE A 137 6.38 -10.79 1.20
N THR A 138 6.62 -11.45 0.08
CA THR A 138 7.60 -12.54 -0.03
C THR A 138 9.04 -12.08 0.12
N ALA A 139 9.36 -10.84 -0.23
CA ALA A 139 10.69 -10.27 -0.03
C ALA A 139 11.11 -10.22 1.46
N ILE A 140 10.13 -10.26 2.38
CA ILE A 140 10.37 -10.35 3.83
C ILE A 140 10.06 -11.76 4.32
N SER A 141 8.83 -12.27 4.07
CA SER A 141 8.35 -13.51 4.69
C SER A 141 9.12 -14.77 4.24
N GLN A 142 9.73 -14.76 3.06
CA GLN A 142 10.55 -15.87 2.52
C GLN A 142 12.06 -15.58 2.56
N ALA A 143 12.47 -14.48 3.18
CA ALA A 143 13.89 -14.16 3.33
C ALA A 143 14.57 -15.12 4.32
N LYS A 144 15.84 -15.50 4.02
CA LYS A 144 16.67 -16.31 4.94
C LYS A 144 16.90 -15.59 6.27
N ASP A 145 17.09 -14.29 6.22
CA ASP A 145 17.16 -13.39 7.38
C ASP A 145 16.14 -12.27 7.22
N ILE A 146 15.00 -12.44 7.90
CA ILE A 146 13.86 -11.51 7.87
C ILE A 146 14.27 -10.12 8.37
N LYS A 147 15.05 -10.05 9.45
CA LYS A 147 15.47 -8.79 10.06
C LYS A 147 16.43 -8.02 9.14
N ALA A 148 17.42 -8.67 8.57
CA ALA A 148 18.36 -8.05 7.63
C ALA A 148 17.63 -7.59 6.36
N SER A 149 16.73 -8.40 5.80
CA SER A 149 15.95 -8.05 4.62
C SER A 149 15.04 -6.83 4.87
N THR A 150 14.34 -6.82 6.00
CA THR A 150 13.48 -5.69 6.38
C THR A 150 14.29 -4.40 6.55
N LYS A 151 15.44 -4.48 7.21
CA LYS A 151 16.36 -3.34 7.40
C LYS A 151 16.83 -2.79 6.05
N ALA A 152 17.31 -3.66 5.16
CA ALA A 152 17.79 -3.26 3.84
C ALA A 152 16.70 -2.59 2.99
N LEU A 153 15.47 -3.13 3.01
CA LEU A 153 14.32 -2.55 2.31
C LEU A 153 13.95 -1.18 2.90
N LYS A 154 13.94 -1.03 4.23
CA LYS A 154 13.69 0.24 4.91
C LYS A 154 14.72 1.30 4.52
N GLU A 155 16.03 0.97 4.60
CA GLU A 155 17.10 1.89 4.23
C GLU A 155 17.03 2.30 2.74
N ALA A 156 16.78 1.34 1.84
CA ALA A 156 16.66 1.60 0.41
C ALA A 156 15.44 2.49 0.07
N SER A 157 14.35 2.39 0.84
CA SER A 157 13.15 3.22 0.67
C SER A 157 13.31 4.65 1.17
N GLY A 158 14.39 4.97 1.87
CA GLY A 158 14.65 6.30 2.42
C GLY A 158 13.79 6.66 3.65
N CYS A 159 13.15 5.67 4.27
CA CYS A 159 12.42 5.85 5.52
C CYS A 159 13.40 5.92 6.70
N ASN A 160 13.97 7.08 6.94
CA ASN A 160 14.76 7.37 8.13
C ASN A 160 13.82 7.86 9.24
N HIS A 161 13.34 6.96 10.07
CA HIS A 161 12.68 7.26 11.35
C HIS A 161 13.28 6.40 12.44
#